data_7db91f7336dd0ee9eb82957702e4ad89
#
_entry.id   7db91f7336dd0ee9eb82957702e4ad89
#
_cell.length_a   1.000
_cell.length_b   1.000
_cell.length_c   1.000
_cell.angle_alpha   90.00
_cell.angle_beta   90.00
_cell.angle_gamma   90.00
#
_symmetry.space_group_name_H-M   'P 1'
#
loop_
_entity.id
_entity.type
_entity.pdbx_description
1 polymer ?
#
loop_
_entity_poly.entity_id
_entity_poly.type
_entity_poly.pdbx_seq_one_letter_code
_entity_poly.pdbx_strand_id
1 'polypeptide(L)'
;MTDTTPQDLVREFHRAFGLGVGPGPASVAPELARHRQVLLEEEVAELAEATESGRLADIAHELADVVYIAYGTAAVHGIDLDAVLAEIHRANMSKLGPDGRPSYREDGKVLKGASYRPPNVAEVLREQS
;
A
#
# COMPACT_ATOMS: atom_id res chain seq x y z
N MET A 1 4.94 2.44 25.26
CA MET A 1 5.40 1.57 24.18
C MET A 1 4.77 2.03 22.85
N THR A 2 5.61 2.28 21.88
CA THR A 2 5.15 2.73 20.57
C THR A 2 4.77 1.51 19.73
N ASP A 3 3.58 1.54 19.13
CA ASP A 3 3.17 0.46 18.24
C ASP A 3 4.03 0.48 16.99
N THR A 4 4.56 -0.68 16.61
CA THR A 4 5.35 -0.83 15.40
C THR A 4 4.42 -1.02 14.21
N THR A 5 4.52 -0.13 13.24
CA THR A 5 3.70 -0.18 12.03
C THR A 5 4.36 -1.03 10.96
N PRO A 6 3.59 -1.49 9.95
CA PRO A 6 4.19 -2.17 8.81
C PRO A 6 5.30 -1.36 8.14
N GLN A 7 5.13 -0.03 8.00
CA GLN A 7 6.18 0.80 7.42
C GLN A 7 7.45 0.78 8.27
N ASP A 8 7.32 0.78 9.60
CA ASP A 8 8.46 0.72 10.51
C ASP A 8 9.22 -0.59 10.36
N LEU A 9 8.51 -1.71 10.25
CA LEU A 9 9.12 -3.03 10.06
C LEU A 9 9.95 -3.08 8.77
N VAL A 10 9.40 -2.57 7.69
CA VAL A 10 10.07 -2.62 6.39
C VAL A 10 11.26 -1.65 6.36
N ARG A 11 11.14 -0.48 6.98
CA ARG A 11 12.28 0.44 7.13
C ARG A 11 13.42 -0.21 7.91
N GLU A 12 13.11 -0.93 8.98
CA GLU A 12 14.09 -1.68 9.75
C GLU A 12 14.85 -2.67 8.87
N PHE A 13 14.10 -3.44 8.07
CA PHE A 13 14.70 -4.38 7.13
C PHE A 13 15.61 -3.67 6.13
N HIS A 14 15.14 -2.58 5.52
CA HIS A 14 15.90 -1.82 4.55
C HIS A 14 17.21 -1.27 5.15
N ARG A 15 17.15 -0.77 6.38
CA ARG A 15 18.36 -0.27 7.07
C ARG A 15 19.33 -1.39 7.41
N ALA A 16 18.82 -2.51 7.89
CA ALA A 16 19.66 -3.65 8.25
C ALA A 16 20.40 -4.25 7.06
N PHE A 17 19.76 -4.25 5.89
CA PHE A 17 20.31 -4.87 4.67
C PHE A 17 20.84 -3.87 3.64
N GLY A 18 20.90 -2.60 3.99
CA GLY A 18 21.48 -1.59 3.11
C GLY A 18 20.69 -1.31 1.84
N LEU A 19 19.37 -1.49 1.89
CA LEU A 19 18.52 -1.30 0.71
C LEU A 19 18.06 0.15 0.50
N GLY A 20 18.34 1.01 1.47
CA GLY A 20 18.01 2.43 1.39
C GLY A 20 16.64 2.77 1.95
N VAL A 21 16.60 3.92 2.62
CA VAL A 21 15.37 4.55 3.11
C VAL A 21 15.50 6.04 2.79
N GLY A 22 14.57 6.58 2.00
CA GLY A 22 14.59 7.99 1.65
C GLY A 22 14.34 8.87 2.89
N PRO A 23 14.95 10.07 2.96
CA PRO A 23 14.78 10.97 4.11
C PRO A 23 13.40 11.65 4.14
N GLY A 24 12.71 11.70 3.02
CA GLY A 24 11.36 12.24 2.89
C GLY A 24 10.85 11.94 1.50
N PRO A 25 9.56 12.22 1.22
CA PRO A 25 8.97 11.86 -0.07
C PRO A 25 9.70 12.52 -1.25
N ALA A 26 10.22 11.68 -2.15
CA ALA A 26 10.95 12.13 -3.33
C ALA A 26 10.98 11.05 -4.39
N SER A 27 11.19 11.46 -5.63
CA SER A 27 11.44 10.53 -6.73
C SER A 27 12.80 9.86 -6.53
N VAL A 28 12.96 8.68 -7.07
CA VAL A 28 14.23 7.95 -7.07
C VAL A 28 14.73 7.81 -8.52
N ALA A 29 15.97 7.35 -8.68
CA ALA A 29 16.54 7.09 -10.00
C ALA A 29 15.64 6.10 -10.77
N PRO A 30 15.47 6.29 -12.10
CA PRO A 30 14.62 5.40 -12.89
C PRO A 30 14.98 3.93 -12.80
N GLU A 31 16.25 3.60 -12.69
CA GLU A 31 16.74 2.22 -12.57
C GLU A 31 16.25 1.59 -11.25
N LEU A 32 16.30 2.35 -10.15
CA LEU A 32 15.83 1.86 -8.87
C LEU A 32 14.31 1.71 -8.87
N ALA A 33 13.59 2.68 -9.43
CA ALA A 33 12.13 2.60 -9.54
C ALA A 33 11.72 1.36 -10.33
N ARG A 34 12.40 1.08 -11.45
CA ARG A 34 12.12 -0.09 -12.27
C ARG A 34 12.42 -1.39 -11.53
N HIS A 35 13.56 -1.44 -10.84
CA HIS A 35 13.92 -2.62 -10.04
C HIS A 35 12.85 -2.92 -9.00
N ARG A 36 12.37 -1.90 -8.29
CA ARG A 36 11.29 -2.07 -7.30
C ARG A 36 10.01 -2.59 -7.95
N GLN A 37 9.69 -2.10 -9.15
CA GLN A 37 8.52 -2.55 -9.88
C GLN A 37 8.63 -4.02 -10.27
N VAL A 38 9.80 -4.45 -10.75
CA VAL A 38 10.05 -5.85 -11.11
C VAL A 38 9.87 -6.77 -9.88
N LEU A 39 10.39 -6.35 -8.73
CA LEU A 39 10.24 -7.13 -7.49
C LEU A 39 8.76 -7.30 -7.12
N LEU A 40 7.97 -6.25 -7.26
CA LEU A 40 6.55 -6.31 -6.97
C LEU A 40 5.82 -7.25 -7.94
N GLU A 41 6.14 -7.17 -9.23
CA GLU A 41 5.54 -8.03 -10.25
C GLU A 41 5.85 -9.50 -10.00
N GLU A 42 7.07 -9.83 -9.55
CA GLU A 42 7.45 -11.19 -9.18
C GLU A 42 6.57 -11.73 -8.05
N GLU A 43 6.33 -10.93 -7.02
CA GLU A 43 5.51 -11.35 -5.88
C GLU A 43 4.04 -11.50 -6.28
N VAL A 44 3.53 -10.63 -7.15
CA VAL A 44 2.16 -10.73 -7.67
C VAL A 44 1.99 -12.03 -8.48
N ALA A 45 2.99 -12.40 -9.27
CA ALA A 45 2.96 -13.66 -10.03
C ALA A 45 2.96 -14.88 -9.08
N GLU A 46 3.77 -14.84 -8.02
CA GLU A 46 3.79 -15.90 -7.01
C GLU A 46 2.46 -15.99 -6.26
N LEU A 47 1.82 -14.85 -6.01
CA LEU A 47 0.48 -14.83 -5.42
C LEU A 47 -0.54 -15.54 -6.32
N ALA A 48 -0.47 -15.33 -7.63
CA ALA A 48 -1.36 -15.99 -8.57
C ALA A 48 -1.21 -17.53 -8.48
N GLU A 49 0.04 -18.02 -8.42
CA GLU A 49 0.31 -19.44 -8.25
C GLU A 49 -0.23 -19.97 -6.92
N ALA A 50 -0.04 -19.23 -5.84
CA ALA A 50 -0.56 -19.61 -4.53
C ALA A 50 -2.09 -19.68 -4.53
N THR A 51 -2.74 -18.72 -5.19
CA THR A 51 -4.20 -18.69 -5.33
C THR A 51 -4.70 -19.94 -6.06
N GLU A 52 -4.03 -20.33 -7.14
CA GLU A 52 -4.39 -21.56 -7.89
C GLU A 52 -4.20 -22.82 -7.05
N SER A 53 -3.19 -22.85 -6.18
CA SER A 53 -2.95 -24.00 -5.31
C SER A 53 -4.07 -24.19 -4.29
N GLY A 54 -4.77 -23.13 -3.93
CA GLY A 54 -5.83 -23.15 -2.92
C GLY A 54 -5.32 -23.35 -1.50
N ARG A 55 -4.01 -23.44 -1.27
CA ARG A 55 -3.46 -23.62 0.08
C ARG A 55 -3.42 -22.28 0.81
N LEU A 56 -4.20 -22.20 1.88
CA LEU A 56 -4.40 -20.95 2.61
C LEU A 56 -3.08 -20.35 3.15
N ALA A 57 -2.20 -21.20 3.65
CA ALA A 57 -0.91 -20.76 4.18
C ALA A 57 -0.05 -20.08 3.09
N ASP A 58 -0.05 -20.67 1.87
CA ASP A 58 0.70 -20.11 0.75
C ASP A 58 0.10 -18.79 0.28
N ILE A 59 -1.22 -18.70 0.24
CA ILE A 59 -1.93 -17.46 -0.13
C ILE A 59 -1.60 -16.35 0.87
N ALA A 60 -1.68 -16.66 2.18
CA ALA A 60 -1.38 -15.69 3.23
C ALA A 60 0.08 -15.21 3.15
N HIS A 61 1.02 -16.15 2.91
CA HIS A 61 2.43 -15.83 2.77
C HIS A 61 2.65 -14.85 1.61
N GLU A 62 2.11 -15.16 0.43
CA GLU A 62 2.34 -14.34 -0.75
C GLU A 62 1.61 -12.99 -0.68
N LEU A 63 0.43 -12.93 -0.06
CA LEU A 63 -0.21 -11.64 0.21
C LEU A 63 0.69 -10.74 1.05
N ALA A 64 1.29 -11.31 2.10
CA ALA A 64 2.20 -10.56 2.95
C ALA A 64 3.44 -10.10 2.17
N ASP A 65 4.00 -10.97 1.30
CA ASP A 65 5.17 -10.61 0.49
C ASP A 65 4.86 -9.47 -0.48
N VAL A 66 3.69 -9.47 -1.12
CA VAL A 66 3.25 -8.39 -2.00
C VAL A 66 3.21 -7.07 -1.21
N VAL A 67 2.59 -7.09 -0.03
CA VAL A 67 2.49 -5.90 0.82
C VAL A 67 3.88 -5.45 1.29
N TYR A 68 4.73 -6.40 1.68
CA TYR A 68 6.08 -6.11 2.15
C TYR A 68 6.92 -5.39 1.09
N ILE A 69 6.87 -5.87 -0.16
CA ILE A 69 7.59 -5.24 -1.27
C ILE A 69 7.00 -3.86 -1.58
N ALA A 70 5.67 -3.69 -1.52
CA ALA A 70 5.04 -2.39 -1.72
C ALA A 70 5.53 -1.37 -0.66
N TYR A 71 5.58 -1.77 0.60
CA TYR A 71 6.14 -0.93 1.67
C TYR A 71 7.63 -0.65 1.46
N GLY A 72 8.37 -1.61 0.89
CA GLY A 72 9.78 -1.39 0.54
C GLY A 72 9.94 -0.32 -0.53
N THR A 73 9.07 -0.31 -1.52
CA THR A 73 9.06 0.74 -2.54
C THR A 73 8.76 2.09 -1.91
N ALA A 74 7.78 2.14 -0.99
CA ALA A 74 7.51 3.36 -0.23
C ALA A 74 8.75 3.81 0.57
N ALA A 75 9.43 2.88 1.22
CA ALA A 75 10.64 3.19 2.00
C ALA A 75 11.72 3.86 1.16
N VAL A 76 12.03 3.32 -0.02
CA VAL A 76 13.07 3.93 -0.88
C VAL A 76 12.66 5.31 -1.39
N HIS A 77 11.35 5.54 -1.59
CA HIS A 77 10.83 6.86 -1.95
C HIS A 77 10.70 7.81 -0.75
N GLY A 78 10.99 7.35 0.46
CA GLY A 78 10.84 8.16 1.66
C GLY A 78 9.40 8.41 2.07
N ILE A 79 8.46 7.58 1.60
CA ILE A 79 7.03 7.70 1.87
C ILE A 79 6.66 6.89 3.11
N ASP A 80 5.88 7.49 4.01
CA ASP A 80 5.17 6.75 5.05
C ASP A 80 3.85 6.26 4.45
N LEU A 81 3.83 5.01 4.03
CA LEU A 81 2.67 4.43 3.36
C LEU A 81 1.52 4.17 4.32
N ASP A 82 1.78 4.01 5.61
CA ASP A 82 0.71 3.85 6.61
C ASP A 82 -0.22 5.06 6.60
N ALA A 83 0.37 6.27 6.54
CA ALA A 83 -0.42 7.51 6.48
C ALA A 83 -1.20 7.63 5.17
N VAL A 84 -0.60 7.20 4.05
CA VAL A 84 -1.29 7.19 2.75
C VAL A 84 -2.45 6.21 2.78
N LEU A 85 -2.25 5.02 3.35
CA LEU A 85 -3.32 4.03 3.51
C LEU A 85 -4.48 4.57 4.35
N ALA A 86 -4.17 5.30 5.43
CA ALA A 86 -5.20 5.91 6.27
C ALA A 86 -6.05 6.89 5.46
N GLU A 87 -5.43 7.69 4.59
CA GLU A 87 -6.15 8.61 3.72
C GLU A 87 -7.00 7.88 2.66
N ILE A 88 -6.45 6.82 2.06
CA ILE A 88 -7.23 5.98 1.12
C ILE A 88 -8.44 5.38 1.85
N HIS A 89 -8.25 4.90 3.07
CA HIS A 89 -9.33 4.33 3.86
C HIS A 89 -10.41 5.38 4.16
N ARG A 90 -10.01 6.58 4.58
CA ARG A 90 -10.96 7.68 4.81
C ARG A 90 -11.79 7.96 3.55
N ALA A 91 -11.11 8.05 2.40
CA ALA A 91 -11.79 8.30 1.13
C ALA A 91 -12.76 7.17 0.78
N ASN A 92 -12.34 5.93 0.99
CA ASN A 92 -13.18 4.76 0.73
C ASN A 92 -14.43 4.76 1.64
N MET A 93 -14.28 5.10 2.90
CA MET A 93 -15.41 5.16 3.82
C MET A 93 -16.38 6.31 3.46
N SER A 94 -15.89 7.37 2.82
CA SER A 94 -16.74 8.46 2.37
C SER A 94 -17.63 8.08 1.18
N LYS A 95 -17.47 6.88 0.62
CA LYS A 95 -18.35 6.36 -0.43
C LYS A 95 -19.74 6.00 0.08
N LEU A 96 -19.90 5.84 1.39
CA LEU A 96 -21.21 5.62 2.00
C LEU A 96 -22.15 6.80 1.71
N GLY A 97 -23.44 6.51 1.51
CA GLY A 97 -24.43 7.55 1.32
C GLY A 97 -24.69 8.33 2.60
N PRO A 98 -25.47 9.44 2.51
CA PRO A 98 -25.81 10.26 3.67
C PRO A 98 -26.52 9.49 4.80
N ASP A 99 -27.16 8.38 4.45
CA ASP A 99 -27.84 7.48 5.39
C ASP A 99 -26.88 6.46 6.03
N GLY A 100 -25.58 6.54 5.73
CA GLY A 100 -24.57 5.60 6.21
C GLY A 100 -24.60 4.25 5.51
N ARG A 101 -25.31 4.12 4.39
CA ARG A 101 -25.46 2.87 3.67
C ARG A 101 -24.68 2.87 2.35
N PRO A 102 -24.11 1.72 1.98
CA PRO A 102 -23.43 1.60 0.69
C PRO A 102 -24.41 1.44 -0.45
N SER A 103 -23.96 1.81 -1.67
CA SER A 103 -24.62 1.48 -2.92
C SER A 103 -23.68 0.60 -3.74
N TYR A 104 -24.21 -0.35 -4.50
CA TYR A 104 -23.40 -1.32 -5.23
C TYR A 104 -23.77 -1.32 -6.72
N ARG A 105 -22.75 -1.56 -7.54
CA ARG A 105 -22.94 -1.89 -8.96
C ARG A 105 -23.40 -3.36 -9.04
N GLU A 106 -23.94 -3.77 -10.20
CA GLU A 106 -24.44 -5.13 -10.39
C GLU A 106 -23.43 -6.23 -10.07
N ASP A 107 -22.13 -5.96 -10.29
CA ASP A 107 -21.05 -6.92 -10.00
C ASP A 107 -20.57 -6.87 -8.54
N GLY A 108 -21.24 -6.10 -7.68
CA GLY A 108 -20.90 -5.97 -6.27
C GLY A 108 -19.89 -4.88 -5.95
N LYS A 109 -19.40 -4.15 -6.97
CA LYS A 109 -18.46 -3.06 -6.73
C LYS A 109 -19.16 -1.92 -6.00
N VAL A 110 -18.52 -1.40 -4.93
CA VAL A 110 -19.04 -0.26 -4.17
C VAL A 110 -19.02 0.99 -5.03
N LEU A 111 -20.15 1.68 -5.08
CA LEU A 111 -20.29 2.94 -5.81
C LEU A 111 -20.04 4.12 -4.87
N LYS A 112 -19.67 5.26 -5.47
CA LYS A 112 -19.44 6.52 -4.73
C LYS A 112 -20.80 7.15 -4.41
N GLY A 113 -21.06 7.40 -3.12
CA GLY A 113 -22.25 8.11 -2.69
C GLY A 113 -22.07 9.63 -2.81
N ALA A 114 -23.13 10.36 -2.47
CA ALA A 114 -23.13 11.83 -2.56
C ALA A 114 -22.11 12.49 -1.62
N SER A 115 -21.73 11.81 -0.54
CA SER A 115 -20.76 12.33 0.43
C SER A 115 -19.31 11.98 0.10
N TYR A 116 -19.07 11.35 -1.04
CA TYR A 116 -17.72 10.93 -1.41
C TYR A 116 -16.77 12.10 -1.54
N ARG A 117 -15.61 11.97 -0.90
CA ARG A 117 -14.49 12.89 -1.06
C ARG A 117 -13.26 12.07 -1.44
N PRO A 118 -12.67 12.32 -2.64
CA PRO A 118 -11.50 11.55 -3.09
C PRO A 118 -10.30 11.73 -2.16
N PRO A 119 -9.35 10.79 -2.20
CA PRO A 119 -8.15 10.92 -1.37
C PRO A 119 -7.28 12.09 -1.83
N ASN A 120 -6.70 12.80 -0.87
CA ASN A 120 -5.75 13.87 -1.13
C ASN A 120 -4.34 13.41 -0.74
N VAL A 121 -3.78 12.52 -1.55
CA VAL A 121 -2.46 11.93 -1.29
C VAL A 121 -1.35 12.98 -1.35
N ALA A 122 -1.48 13.97 -2.25
CA ALA A 122 -0.50 15.05 -2.35
C ALA A 122 -0.32 15.79 -1.02
N GLU A 123 -1.43 16.05 -0.31
CA GLU A 123 -1.38 16.70 1.01
C GLU A 123 -0.69 15.82 2.04
N VAL A 124 -1.00 14.52 2.05
CA VAL A 124 -0.37 13.57 2.96
C VAL A 124 1.15 13.57 2.77
N LEU A 125 1.62 13.58 1.52
CA LEU A 125 3.05 13.63 1.21
C LEU A 125 3.68 14.95 1.66
N ARG A 126 2.98 16.07 1.48
CA ARG A 126 3.49 17.37 1.95
C ARG A 126 3.70 17.37 3.47
N GLU A 127 2.81 16.75 4.21
CA GLU A 127 2.90 16.66 5.67
C GLU A 127 4.09 15.79 6.12
N GLN A 128 4.60 14.93 5.26
CA GLN A 128 5.74 14.06 5.54
C GLN A 128 7.09 14.71 5.18
N SER A 129 7.05 15.82 4.51
CA SER A 129 8.25 16.51 4.02
C SER A 129 8.94 17.32 5.12
#